data_8c0f9d0845e864db6b41c9f457b0dacb
#
_entry.id   8c0f9d0845e864db6b41c9f457b0dacb
#
_cell.length_a   1.000
_cell.length_b   1.000
_cell.length_c   1.000
_cell.angle_alpha   90.00
_cell.angle_beta   90.00
_cell.angle_gamma   90.00
#
_symmetry.space_group_name_H-M   'P 1'
#
loop_
_entity.id
_entity.type
_entity.pdbx_description
1 polymer ?
#
loop_
_entity_poly.entity_id
_entity_poly.type
_entity_poly.pdbx_seq_one_letter_code
_entity_poly.pdbx_strand_id
1 'polypeptide(L)'
;MGRNPKRNLVGKTALWEKSSELALPLEWMLAGYVMQQLAVELAESERGGRLLLKNPGVLEMSGFGRNGANRLYYVYVKQPGEIFSKADFAVFLKNTIKWDTQTNITWSWRSRAEGSKLIVELVAVLDEMRMPVELVVDAVEEGAFAYPVGEYPVRLLMENNKICRIAVYPLAEIFFDDLGEVLTKLELIGDMVVYERIYETLGVLNFEGRQFQKSFENYCAEHAIALDEVRYGQMERYQTYPYMEKKWKSYLKKQKINVPSWENVYGRFWSFLMPPWDAHLHGLIYLGSWISDLGRYLD
;
A
#
# COMPACT_ATOMS: atom_id res chain seq x y z
N MET A 1 8.48 30.17 23.83
CA MET A 1 8.90 29.95 22.43
C MET A 1 10.16 29.09 22.43
N GLY A 2 10.02 27.76 22.39
CA GLY A 2 11.13 26.83 22.32
C GLY A 2 11.64 26.77 20.88
N ARG A 3 12.92 27.05 20.67
CA ARG A 3 13.60 26.81 19.39
C ARG A 3 13.54 25.31 19.09
N ASN A 4 12.78 24.90 18.07
CA ASN A 4 12.90 23.55 17.52
C ASN A 4 14.37 23.27 17.19
N PRO A 5 14.91 22.12 17.62
CA PRO A 5 16.26 21.75 17.23
C PRO A 5 16.30 21.72 15.70
N LYS A 6 17.33 22.37 15.12
CA LYS A 6 17.56 22.33 13.66
C LYS A 6 17.62 20.86 13.26
N ARG A 7 16.63 20.38 12.47
CA ARG A 7 16.73 19.09 11.79
C ARG A 7 18.04 19.14 10.98
N ASN A 8 18.88 18.13 11.14
CA ASN A 8 20.05 17.97 10.28
C ASN A 8 19.56 17.87 8.84
N LEU A 9 19.90 18.87 8.04
CA LEU A 9 19.51 18.92 6.64
C LEU A 9 20.18 17.75 5.91
N VAL A 10 19.38 16.87 5.34
CA VAL A 10 19.84 15.72 4.55
C VAL A 10 20.26 16.22 3.18
N GLY A 11 21.52 16.07 2.80
CA GLY A 11 22.04 16.37 1.48
C GLY A 11 22.40 15.10 0.71
N LYS A 12 22.83 15.27 -0.54
CA LYS A 12 23.26 14.19 -1.44
C LYS A 12 24.31 13.26 -0.81
N THR A 13 25.28 13.81 -0.10
CA THR A 13 26.35 13.02 0.56
C THR A 13 25.77 12.06 1.60
N ALA A 14 24.87 12.54 2.46
CA ALA A 14 24.24 11.69 3.47
C ALA A 14 23.38 10.58 2.86
N LEU A 15 22.66 10.88 1.77
CA LEU A 15 21.91 9.87 1.01
C LEU A 15 22.83 8.84 0.36
N TRP A 16 23.95 9.27 -0.18
CA TRP A 16 24.94 8.38 -0.79
C TRP A 16 25.58 7.43 0.23
N GLU A 17 25.98 7.95 1.40
CA GLU A 17 26.53 7.15 2.50
C GLU A 17 25.49 6.10 2.94
N LYS A 18 24.23 6.50 3.15
CA LYS A 18 23.16 5.58 3.55
C LYS A 18 22.82 4.56 2.46
N SER A 19 22.82 4.95 1.20
CA SER A 19 22.69 4.07 0.03
C SER A 19 23.76 2.98 0.03
N SER A 20 25.01 3.37 0.30
CA SER A 20 26.14 2.44 0.36
C SER A 20 26.03 1.49 1.57
N GLU A 21 25.64 2.00 2.74
CA GLU A 21 25.42 1.21 3.96
C GLU A 21 24.36 0.14 3.75
N LEU A 22 23.26 0.48 3.05
CA LEU A 22 22.11 -0.40 2.84
C LEU A 22 22.21 -1.22 1.54
N ALA A 23 23.29 -1.05 0.76
CA ALA A 23 23.47 -1.66 -0.55
C ALA A 23 22.28 -1.41 -1.53
N LEU A 24 21.68 -0.22 -1.45
CA LEU A 24 20.58 0.22 -2.32
C LEU A 24 21.06 1.24 -3.35
N PRO A 25 20.48 1.28 -4.56
CA PRO A 25 20.77 2.34 -5.53
C PRO A 25 20.44 3.72 -4.94
N LEU A 26 21.31 4.72 -5.20
CA LEU A 26 21.09 6.09 -4.70
C LEU A 26 19.74 6.68 -5.15
N GLU A 27 19.31 6.37 -6.37
CA GLU A 27 18.02 6.79 -6.90
C GLU A 27 16.85 6.25 -6.07
N TRP A 28 16.94 5.00 -5.61
CA TRP A 28 15.92 4.39 -4.74
C TRP A 28 15.91 5.02 -3.36
N MET A 29 17.09 5.31 -2.81
CA MET A 29 17.22 6.03 -1.54
C MET A 29 16.62 7.43 -1.61
N LEU A 30 16.88 8.15 -2.72
CA LEU A 30 16.28 9.47 -2.94
C LEU A 30 14.76 9.37 -3.04
N ALA A 31 14.24 8.41 -3.82
CA ALA A 31 12.80 8.17 -3.96
C ALA A 31 12.14 7.90 -2.61
N GLY A 32 12.69 6.96 -1.84
CA GLY A 32 12.19 6.62 -0.51
C GLY A 32 12.22 7.80 0.44
N TYR A 33 13.34 8.53 0.51
CA TYR A 33 13.46 9.72 1.34
C TYR A 33 12.42 10.78 1.00
N VAL A 34 12.28 11.11 -0.28
CA VAL A 34 11.33 12.13 -0.76
C VAL A 34 9.89 11.71 -0.44
N MET A 35 9.52 10.45 -0.69
CA MET A 35 8.18 9.95 -0.39
C MET A 35 7.91 9.91 1.13
N GLN A 36 8.89 9.53 1.95
CA GLN A 36 8.76 9.57 3.41
C GLN A 36 8.53 10.99 3.93
N GLN A 37 9.31 11.98 3.43
CA GLN A 37 9.13 13.38 3.82
C GLN A 37 7.75 13.91 3.43
N LEU A 38 7.30 13.64 2.20
CA LEU A 38 5.98 14.03 1.72
C LEU A 38 4.86 13.41 2.59
N ALA A 39 4.97 12.12 2.89
CA ALA A 39 3.98 11.43 3.71
C ALA A 39 3.92 11.96 5.15
N VAL A 40 5.07 12.32 5.74
CA VAL A 40 5.13 12.94 7.08
C VAL A 40 4.50 14.33 7.07
N GLU A 41 4.81 15.17 6.07
CA GLU A 41 4.20 16.51 5.97
C GLU A 41 2.68 16.43 5.83
N LEU A 42 2.17 15.48 5.05
CA LEU A 42 0.75 15.25 4.90
C LEU A 42 0.11 14.73 6.20
N ALA A 43 0.76 13.81 6.92
CA ALA A 43 0.28 13.26 8.18
C ALA A 43 0.24 14.32 9.30
N GLU A 44 1.22 15.24 9.34
CA GLU A 44 1.30 16.33 10.32
C GLU A 44 0.40 17.53 9.97
N SER A 45 -0.28 17.50 8.81
CA SER A 45 -1.20 18.58 8.39
C SER A 45 -2.51 18.59 9.17
N GLU A 46 -3.25 19.70 9.08
CA GLU A 46 -4.58 19.82 9.68
C GLU A 46 -5.60 18.75 9.20
N ARG A 47 -5.36 18.16 8.01
CA ARG A 47 -6.19 17.11 7.43
C ARG A 47 -5.54 15.72 7.50
N GLY A 48 -4.38 15.60 8.15
CA GLY A 48 -3.58 14.38 8.18
C GLY A 48 -4.33 13.16 8.68
N GLY A 49 -5.15 13.29 9.72
CA GLY A 49 -5.97 12.19 10.25
C GLY A 49 -7.08 11.71 9.32
N ARG A 50 -7.40 12.47 8.26
CA ARG A 50 -8.41 12.14 7.24
C ARG A 50 -7.79 11.79 5.88
N LEU A 51 -6.47 11.87 5.76
CA LEU A 51 -5.70 11.46 4.60
C LEU A 51 -5.15 10.06 4.81
N LEU A 52 -5.81 9.07 4.26
CA LEU A 52 -5.49 7.67 4.46
C LEU A 52 -4.63 7.15 3.30
N LEU A 53 -3.40 6.77 3.59
CA LEU A 53 -2.49 6.20 2.59
C LEU A 53 -2.91 4.77 2.25
N LYS A 54 -3.14 4.47 0.96
CA LYS A 54 -3.53 3.13 0.47
C LYS A 54 -2.34 2.18 0.24
N ASN A 55 -1.15 2.71 0.01
CA ASN A 55 0.02 1.91 -0.34
C ASN A 55 1.21 2.19 0.60
N PRO A 56 1.08 1.95 1.92
CA PRO A 56 2.13 2.29 2.88
C PRO A 56 3.45 1.56 2.63
N GLY A 57 3.44 0.38 2.02
CA GLY A 57 4.65 -0.38 1.69
C GLY A 57 5.64 0.36 0.78
N VAL A 58 5.22 1.38 0.01
CA VAL A 58 6.15 2.21 -0.79
C VAL A 58 7.05 3.10 0.08
N LEU A 59 6.71 3.28 1.34
CA LEU A 59 7.50 4.04 2.32
C LEU A 59 8.52 3.16 3.05
N GLU A 60 8.45 1.85 2.87
CA GLU A 60 9.42 0.89 3.40
C GLU A 60 10.60 0.71 2.45
N MET A 61 11.75 0.38 3.02
CA MET A 61 12.97 0.16 2.24
C MET A 61 12.77 -0.88 1.12
N SER A 62 11.97 -1.90 1.37
CA SER A 62 11.59 -2.93 0.40
C SER A 62 10.73 -2.38 -0.77
N GLY A 63 10.06 -1.25 -0.57
CA GLY A 63 9.23 -0.59 -1.58
C GLY A 63 9.97 0.45 -2.43
N PHE A 64 11.18 0.87 -2.03
CA PHE A 64 11.90 1.93 -2.70
C PHE A 64 12.29 1.56 -4.14
N GLY A 65 11.97 2.45 -5.08
CA GLY A 65 12.31 2.29 -6.49
C GLY A 65 11.55 1.16 -7.22
N ARG A 66 10.61 0.48 -6.56
CA ARG A 66 9.77 -0.52 -7.21
C ARG A 66 8.85 0.11 -8.25
N ASN A 67 8.63 -0.60 -9.36
CA ASN A 67 7.65 -0.28 -10.41
C ASN A 67 7.85 1.04 -11.16
N GLY A 68 9.02 1.68 -11.07
CA GLY A 68 9.37 2.85 -11.88
C GLY A 68 8.49 4.09 -11.68
N ALA A 69 7.50 4.05 -10.79
CA ALA A 69 6.63 5.17 -10.47
C ALA A 69 6.60 5.39 -8.96
N ASN A 70 7.22 6.49 -8.52
CA ASN A 70 7.13 6.95 -7.14
C ASN A 70 5.75 7.57 -6.93
N ARG A 71 4.79 6.77 -6.45
CA ARG A 71 3.39 7.16 -6.39
C ARG A 71 2.81 6.88 -5.02
N LEU A 72 2.16 7.89 -4.43
CA LEU A 72 1.41 7.79 -3.19
C LEU A 72 -0.09 7.89 -3.50
N TYR A 73 -0.84 6.88 -3.09
CA TYR A 73 -2.29 6.85 -3.23
C TYR A 73 -2.95 7.18 -1.90
N TYR A 74 -3.70 8.27 -1.86
CA TYR A 74 -4.45 8.69 -0.69
C TYR A 74 -5.95 8.65 -0.93
N VAL A 75 -6.68 8.36 0.13
CA VAL A 75 -8.13 8.56 0.21
C VAL A 75 -8.38 9.63 1.25
N TYR A 76 -9.10 10.68 0.86
CA TYR A 76 -9.55 11.72 1.76
C TYR A 76 -10.94 11.39 2.29
N VAL A 77 -11.07 11.25 3.61
CA VAL A 77 -12.35 11.01 4.28
C VAL A 77 -13.04 12.35 4.51
N LYS A 78 -14.16 12.57 3.83
CA LYS A 78 -14.96 13.78 3.95
C LYS A 78 -15.69 13.82 5.28
N GLN A 79 -15.92 15.01 5.81
CA GLN A 79 -16.87 15.20 6.90
C GLN A 79 -18.32 15.17 6.37
N PRO A 80 -19.30 14.85 7.22
CA PRO A 80 -20.69 14.91 6.82
C PRO A 80 -21.06 16.29 6.23
N GLY A 81 -21.59 16.27 5.00
CA GLY A 81 -21.94 17.49 4.25
C GLY A 81 -20.76 18.20 3.56
N GLU A 82 -19.54 17.72 3.69
CA GLU A 82 -18.37 18.29 2.99
C GLU A 82 -18.38 17.93 1.51
N ILE A 83 -18.28 18.95 0.65
CA ILE A 83 -18.10 18.75 -0.79
C ILE A 83 -16.60 18.70 -1.10
N PHE A 84 -16.13 17.61 -1.68
CA PHE A 84 -14.75 17.50 -2.12
C PHE A 84 -14.50 18.35 -3.38
N SER A 85 -13.97 19.53 -3.18
CA SER A 85 -13.49 20.41 -4.26
C SER A 85 -12.02 20.07 -4.56
N LYS A 86 -11.76 19.53 -5.74
CA LYS A 86 -10.38 19.20 -6.19
C LYS A 86 -9.49 20.45 -6.25
N ALA A 87 -10.07 21.60 -6.63
CA ALA A 87 -9.34 22.88 -6.68
C ALA A 87 -8.90 23.33 -5.28
N ASP A 88 -9.82 23.32 -4.31
CA ASP A 88 -9.52 23.74 -2.93
C ASP A 88 -8.57 22.75 -2.27
N PHE A 89 -8.73 21.46 -2.58
CA PHE A 89 -7.83 20.43 -2.07
C PHE A 89 -6.42 20.56 -2.67
N ALA A 90 -6.30 20.92 -3.94
CA ALA A 90 -5.02 21.23 -4.56
C ALA A 90 -4.34 22.45 -3.89
N VAL A 91 -5.11 23.48 -3.52
CA VAL A 91 -4.60 24.62 -2.76
C VAL A 91 -4.15 24.20 -1.35
N PHE A 92 -4.94 23.36 -0.67
CA PHE A 92 -4.56 22.79 0.62
C PHE A 92 -3.23 22.03 0.52
N LEU A 93 -3.09 21.11 -0.42
CA LEU A 93 -1.85 20.36 -0.62
C LEU A 93 -0.66 21.29 -0.90
N LYS A 94 -0.85 22.30 -1.75
CA LYS A 94 0.18 23.28 -2.06
C LYS A 94 0.64 24.07 -0.83
N ASN A 95 -0.24 24.36 0.10
CA ASN A 95 0.10 25.07 1.34
C ASN A 95 0.71 24.13 2.39
N THR A 96 0.39 22.83 2.35
CA THR A 96 0.88 21.82 3.27
C THR A 96 2.30 21.38 2.91
N ILE A 97 2.54 21.09 1.64
CA ILE A 97 3.87 20.68 1.14
C ILE A 97 4.77 21.91 1.19
N LYS A 98 5.47 22.05 2.30
CA LYS A 98 6.31 23.23 2.56
C LYS A 98 7.50 23.26 1.61
N TRP A 99 7.58 24.37 0.89
CA TRP A 99 8.57 24.60 -0.14
C TRP A 99 9.97 24.84 0.41
N ASP A 100 10.11 24.95 1.74
CA ASP A 100 11.36 25.40 2.32
C ASP A 100 11.46 25.21 3.83
N THR A 101 12.68 25.12 4.33
CA THR A 101 13.22 25.37 5.66
C THR A 101 13.41 24.17 6.58
N GLN A 102 12.74 23.05 6.42
CA GLN A 102 12.96 21.86 7.27
C GLN A 102 13.63 20.70 6.54
N THR A 103 13.51 20.66 5.23
CA THR A 103 14.18 19.71 4.34
C THR A 103 14.86 20.49 3.22
N ASN A 104 16.01 20.04 2.72
CA ASN A 104 16.64 20.66 1.53
C ASN A 104 15.92 20.32 0.24
N ILE A 105 14.65 19.93 0.30
CA ILE A 105 13.86 19.55 -0.86
C ILE A 105 13.09 20.77 -1.34
N THR A 106 13.28 21.14 -2.60
CA THR A 106 12.41 22.07 -3.30
C THR A 106 11.48 21.31 -4.22
N TRP A 107 10.23 21.79 -4.34
CA TRP A 107 9.21 21.11 -5.09
C TRP A 107 8.75 21.94 -6.30
N SER A 108 8.63 21.33 -7.45
CA SER A 108 7.80 21.84 -8.55
C SER A 108 6.53 21.00 -8.65
N TRP A 109 5.47 21.63 -9.17
CA TRP A 109 4.13 21.11 -8.95
C TRP A 109 3.24 21.32 -10.19
N ARG A 110 2.45 20.30 -10.49
CA ARG A 110 1.29 20.37 -11.39
C ARG A 110 0.15 19.58 -10.79
N SER A 111 -1.10 20.02 -11.03
CA SER A 111 -2.27 19.23 -10.65
C SER A 111 -3.25 19.13 -11.81
N ARG A 112 -3.91 17.96 -11.92
CA ARG A 112 -4.98 17.69 -12.87
C ARG A 112 -6.09 16.88 -12.21
N ALA A 113 -7.31 17.05 -12.70
CA ALA A 113 -8.44 16.23 -12.30
C ALA A 113 -8.64 15.11 -13.31
N GLU A 114 -8.84 13.88 -12.83
CA GLU A 114 -9.12 12.73 -13.68
C GLU A 114 -10.24 11.88 -13.02
N GLY A 115 -11.44 11.91 -13.61
CA GLY A 115 -12.62 11.29 -13.00
C GLY A 115 -12.89 11.84 -11.59
N SER A 116 -13.02 10.98 -10.59
CA SER A 116 -13.16 11.35 -9.16
C SER A 116 -11.85 11.85 -8.55
N LYS A 117 -10.70 11.52 -9.15
CA LYS A 117 -9.37 11.69 -8.56
C LYS A 117 -8.76 13.06 -8.84
N LEU A 118 -8.01 13.57 -7.87
CA LEU A 118 -7.04 14.63 -8.02
C LEU A 118 -5.65 13.99 -8.19
N ILE A 119 -4.97 14.30 -9.27
CA ILE A 119 -3.59 13.85 -9.52
C ILE A 119 -2.67 15.06 -9.40
N VAL A 120 -1.65 14.92 -8.57
CA VAL A 120 -0.62 15.93 -8.37
C VAL A 120 0.72 15.36 -8.75
N GLU A 121 1.30 15.93 -9.80
CA GLU A 121 2.65 15.59 -10.28
C GLU A 121 3.64 16.53 -9.59
N LEU A 122 4.52 15.98 -8.81
CA LEU A 122 5.56 16.67 -8.06
C LEU A 122 6.93 16.31 -8.64
N VAL A 123 7.85 17.27 -8.66
CA VAL A 123 9.25 16.97 -8.84
C VAL A 123 9.99 17.53 -7.65
N ALA A 124 10.51 16.65 -6.82
CA ALA A 124 11.40 16.99 -5.73
C ALA A 124 12.81 17.25 -6.27
N VAL A 125 13.44 18.32 -5.82
CA VAL A 125 14.83 18.65 -6.13
C VAL A 125 15.60 18.73 -4.82
N LEU A 126 16.59 17.86 -4.67
CA LEU A 126 17.53 17.85 -3.55
C LEU A 126 18.94 18.03 -4.13
N ASP A 127 19.58 19.14 -3.79
CA ASP A 127 20.77 19.59 -4.49
C ASP A 127 20.52 19.63 -6.02
N GLU A 128 21.29 18.89 -6.84
CA GLU A 128 21.04 18.76 -8.29
C GLU A 128 20.20 17.54 -8.69
N MET A 129 19.86 16.67 -7.73
CA MET A 129 19.10 15.46 -7.99
C MET A 129 17.61 15.76 -8.11
N ARG A 130 16.97 15.17 -9.10
CA ARG A 130 15.53 15.31 -9.36
C ARG A 130 14.81 13.99 -9.19
N MET A 131 13.69 14.02 -8.48
CA MET A 131 12.85 12.84 -8.28
C MET A 131 11.39 13.18 -8.57
N PRO A 132 10.81 12.61 -9.64
CA PRO A 132 9.37 12.73 -9.89
C PRO A 132 8.59 11.88 -8.89
N VAL A 133 7.53 12.45 -8.33
CA VAL A 133 6.58 11.77 -7.44
C VAL A 133 5.17 12.12 -7.88
N GLU A 134 4.29 11.15 -7.93
CA GLU A 134 2.88 11.38 -8.18
C GLU A 134 2.07 11.13 -6.91
N LEU A 135 1.22 12.08 -6.56
CA LEU A 135 0.25 11.98 -5.49
C LEU A 135 -1.14 11.87 -6.11
N VAL A 136 -1.83 10.77 -5.83
CA VAL A 136 -3.20 10.53 -6.29
C VAL A 136 -4.12 10.59 -5.08
N VAL A 137 -5.13 11.45 -5.12
CA VAL A 137 -6.12 11.59 -4.04
C VAL A 137 -7.51 11.34 -4.58
N ASP A 138 -8.21 10.40 -3.98
CA ASP A 138 -9.64 10.19 -4.13
C ASP A 138 -10.37 10.63 -2.85
N ALA A 139 -11.69 10.73 -2.86
CA ALA A 139 -12.47 11.13 -1.70
C ALA A 139 -13.63 10.18 -1.46
N VAL A 140 -13.88 9.86 -0.19
CA VAL A 140 -14.97 9.02 0.26
C VAL A 140 -15.72 9.68 1.41
N GLU A 141 -16.95 9.24 1.65
CA GLU A 141 -17.74 9.69 2.81
C GLU A 141 -17.21 9.07 4.10
N GLU A 142 -17.41 9.75 5.23
CA GLU A 142 -17.21 9.17 6.55
C GLU A 142 -18.11 7.93 6.72
N GLY A 143 -17.55 6.83 7.24
CA GLY A 143 -18.27 5.57 7.39
C GLY A 143 -18.30 4.68 6.13
N ALA A 144 -17.59 5.04 5.07
CA ALA A 144 -17.50 4.23 3.85
C ALA A 144 -16.77 2.90 4.02
N PHE A 145 -16.14 2.65 5.19
CA PHE A 145 -15.31 1.47 5.41
C PHE A 145 -16.02 0.43 6.28
N ALA A 146 -15.91 -0.84 5.90
CA ALA A 146 -16.32 -1.96 6.73
C ALA A 146 -15.32 -2.28 7.86
N TYR A 147 -14.06 -1.87 7.69
CA TYR A 147 -12.97 -2.09 8.64
C TYR A 147 -12.46 -0.76 9.21
N PRO A 148 -11.92 -0.76 10.45
CA PRO A 148 -11.43 0.46 11.05
C PRO A 148 -10.19 1.00 10.33
N VAL A 149 -10.11 2.34 10.26
CA VAL A 149 -8.89 3.05 9.86
C VAL A 149 -7.78 2.74 10.85
N GLY A 150 -6.60 2.45 10.34
CA GLY A 150 -5.42 2.11 11.13
C GLY A 150 -4.33 3.18 11.06
N GLU A 151 -3.26 2.93 11.81
CA GLU A 151 -2.01 3.67 11.72
C GLU A 151 -0.89 2.72 11.28
N TYR A 152 -0.04 3.18 10.38
CA TYR A 152 1.12 2.44 9.90
C TYR A 152 2.41 3.10 10.41
N PRO A 153 3.30 2.36 11.09
CA PRO A 153 4.55 2.88 11.60
C PRO A 153 5.60 2.93 10.48
N VAL A 154 5.89 4.12 9.96
CA VAL A 154 6.94 4.34 8.97
C VAL A 154 8.25 4.65 9.67
N ARG A 155 9.30 3.89 9.37
CA ARG A 155 10.64 4.12 9.86
C ARG A 155 11.39 5.08 8.94
N LEU A 156 11.68 6.28 9.43
CA LEU A 156 12.36 7.33 8.68
C LEU A 156 13.87 7.06 8.65
N LEU A 157 14.38 6.56 7.54
CA LEU A 157 15.77 6.09 7.42
C LEU A 157 16.82 7.18 7.61
N MET A 158 16.49 8.41 7.21
CA MET A 158 17.40 9.56 7.33
C MET A 158 17.26 10.34 8.65
N GLU A 159 16.34 9.94 9.52
CA GLU A 159 16.08 10.56 10.82
C GLU A 159 16.38 9.59 11.98
N ASN A 160 17.51 8.90 11.96
CA ASN A 160 17.94 7.94 12.98
C ASN A 160 16.89 6.86 13.28
N ASN A 161 16.22 6.38 12.25
CA ASN A 161 15.14 5.40 12.34
C ASN A 161 13.97 5.84 13.24
N LYS A 162 13.73 7.14 13.36
CA LYS A 162 12.53 7.68 14.01
C LYS A 162 11.29 7.04 13.39
N ILE A 163 10.35 6.64 14.23
CA ILE A 163 9.07 6.10 13.76
C ILE A 163 8.05 7.23 13.69
N CYS A 164 7.47 7.42 12.51
CA CYS A 164 6.31 8.28 12.28
C CYS A 164 5.08 7.40 12.06
N ARG A 165 3.95 7.73 12.69
CA ARG A 165 2.68 7.04 12.48
C ARG A 165 1.86 7.79 11.45
N ILE A 166 1.43 7.09 10.41
CA ILE A 166 0.66 7.66 9.29
C ILE A 166 -0.70 6.96 9.25
N ALA A 167 -1.77 7.74 9.13
CA ALA A 167 -3.10 7.20 8.94
C ALA A 167 -3.17 6.44 7.61
N VAL A 168 -3.65 5.20 7.66
CA VAL A 168 -3.73 4.36 6.47
C VAL A 168 -5.16 3.90 6.21
N TYR A 169 -5.45 3.75 4.94
CA TYR A 169 -6.65 3.08 4.48
C TYR A 169 -6.73 1.69 5.12
N PRO A 170 -7.92 1.20 5.49
CA PRO A 170 -8.02 -0.10 6.12
C PRO A 170 -7.32 -1.17 5.27
N LEU A 171 -6.26 -1.79 5.83
CA LEU A 171 -5.47 -2.79 5.09
C LEU A 171 -6.32 -3.99 4.66
N ALA A 172 -7.35 -4.31 5.44
CA ALA A 172 -8.30 -5.35 5.08
C ALA A 172 -9.12 -5.00 3.82
N GLU A 173 -9.47 -3.73 3.60
CA GLU A 173 -10.14 -3.29 2.36
C GLU A 173 -9.19 -3.43 1.15
N ILE A 174 -7.91 -3.05 1.30
CA ILE A 174 -6.90 -3.24 0.24
C ILE A 174 -6.76 -4.72 -0.09
N PHE A 175 -6.76 -5.57 0.95
CA PHE A 175 -6.70 -7.01 0.78
C PHE A 175 -7.88 -7.55 -0.04
N PHE A 176 -9.11 -7.05 0.20
CA PHE A 176 -10.28 -7.44 -0.59
C PHE A 176 -10.21 -6.94 -2.03
N ASP A 177 -9.70 -5.73 -2.28
CA ASP A 177 -9.45 -5.22 -3.64
C ASP A 177 -8.48 -6.14 -4.40
N ASP A 178 -7.36 -6.53 -3.75
CA ASP A 178 -6.37 -7.44 -4.32
C ASP A 178 -6.94 -8.85 -4.54
N LEU A 179 -7.69 -9.37 -3.57
CA LEU A 179 -8.37 -10.66 -3.66
C LEU A 179 -9.36 -10.68 -4.82
N GLY A 180 -10.17 -9.62 -4.96
CA GLY A 180 -11.12 -9.44 -6.06
C GLY A 180 -10.44 -9.42 -7.42
N GLU A 181 -9.27 -8.77 -7.55
CA GLU A 181 -8.48 -8.79 -8.78
C GLU A 181 -8.03 -10.22 -9.13
N VAL A 182 -7.51 -10.96 -8.16
CA VAL A 182 -7.10 -12.36 -8.33
C VAL A 182 -8.28 -13.22 -8.77
N LEU A 183 -9.41 -13.15 -8.06
CA LEU A 183 -10.58 -13.95 -8.32
C LEU A 183 -11.28 -13.63 -9.64
N THR A 184 -11.21 -12.38 -10.09
CA THR A 184 -11.83 -11.95 -11.35
C THR A 184 -10.95 -12.30 -12.55
N LYS A 185 -9.64 -12.04 -12.46
CA LYS A 185 -8.72 -12.20 -13.59
C LYS A 185 -8.11 -13.60 -13.71
N LEU A 186 -8.07 -14.34 -12.61
CA LEU A 186 -7.49 -15.69 -12.57
C LEU A 186 -6.09 -15.73 -13.21
N GLU A 187 -5.83 -16.66 -14.14
CA GLU A 187 -4.55 -16.73 -14.87
C GLU A 187 -4.29 -15.54 -15.80
N LEU A 188 -5.30 -14.73 -16.12
CA LEU A 188 -5.16 -13.52 -16.94
C LEU A 188 -4.60 -12.32 -16.17
N ILE A 189 -4.38 -12.45 -14.86
CA ILE A 189 -3.80 -11.39 -14.04
C ILE A 189 -2.51 -10.87 -14.69
N GLY A 190 -2.45 -9.57 -14.97
CA GLY A 190 -1.33 -8.97 -15.71
C GLY A 190 -0.12 -8.68 -14.83
N ASP A 191 -0.35 -8.26 -13.58
CA ASP A 191 0.70 -7.88 -12.65
C ASP A 191 0.70 -8.80 -11.41
N MET A 192 1.81 -9.50 -11.22
CA MET A 192 1.97 -10.44 -10.10
C MET A 192 2.23 -9.73 -8.76
N VAL A 193 2.38 -8.41 -8.73
CA VAL A 193 2.51 -7.61 -7.50
C VAL A 193 1.33 -7.80 -6.55
N VAL A 194 0.16 -8.12 -7.08
CA VAL A 194 -1.05 -8.42 -6.30
C VAL A 194 -0.82 -9.58 -5.34
N TYR A 195 -0.21 -10.66 -5.81
CA TYR A 195 0.11 -11.82 -4.96
C TYR A 195 1.19 -11.49 -3.92
N GLU A 196 2.14 -10.62 -4.24
CA GLU A 196 3.13 -10.14 -3.27
C GLU A 196 2.45 -9.35 -2.16
N ARG A 197 1.55 -8.39 -2.51
CA ARG A 197 0.81 -7.60 -1.51
C ARG A 197 -0.08 -8.46 -0.63
N ILE A 198 -0.78 -9.44 -1.20
CA ILE A 198 -1.56 -10.42 -0.44
C ILE A 198 -0.65 -11.17 0.54
N TYR A 199 0.50 -11.67 0.08
CA TYR A 199 1.45 -12.40 0.91
C TYR A 199 1.98 -11.54 2.07
N GLU A 200 2.33 -10.28 1.81
CA GLU A 200 2.79 -9.32 2.82
C GLU A 200 1.67 -8.99 3.81
N THR A 201 0.46 -8.74 3.32
CA THR A 201 -0.71 -8.44 4.17
C THR A 201 -1.03 -9.61 5.11
N LEU A 202 -1.01 -10.84 4.62
CA LEU A 202 -1.21 -12.05 5.43
C LEU A 202 -0.08 -12.30 6.46
N GLY A 203 1.06 -11.64 6.31
CA GLY A 203 2.16 -11.65 7.27
C GLY A 203 2.04 -10.59 8.38
N VAL A 204 1.09 -9.65 8.27
CA VAL A 204 0.95 -8.55 9.24
C VAL A 204 -0.45 -8.42 9.83
N LEU A 205 -1.50 -8.87 9.13
CA LEU A 205 -2.88 -8.80 9.61
C LEU A 205 -3.38 -10.13 10.13
N ASN A 206 -4.01 -10.08 11.31
CA ASN A 206 -4.82 -11.17 11.82
C ASN A 206 -6.27 -11.00 11.31
N PHE A 207 -6.92 -12.12 10.99
CA PHE A 207 -8.32 -12.14 10.56
C PHE A 207 -9.12 -13.11 11.43
N GLU A 208 -10.23 -12.64 11.95
CA GLU A 208 -11.23 -13.50 12.58
C GLU A 208 -12.04 -14.18 11.48
N GLY A 209 -12.09 -15.53 11.49
CA GLY A 209 -12.56 -16.32 10.34
C GLY A 209 -14.03 -16.06 10.01
N ARG A 210 -14.89 -15.94 11.00
CA ARG A 210 -16.32 -15.63 10.79
C ARG A 210 -16.51 -14.26 10.13
N GLN A 211 -15.78 -13.24 10.60
CA GLN A 211 -15.85 -11.90 10.03
C GLN A 211 -15.29 -11.89 8.61
N PHE A 212 -14.16 -12.56 8.40
CA PHE A 212 -13.56 -12.68 7.08
C PHE A 212 -14.51 -13.37 6.09
N GLN A 213 -15.08 -14.54 6.45
CA GLN A 213 -16.00 -15.28 5.59
C GLN A 213 -17.17 -14.40 5.18
N LYS A 214 -17.82 -13.73 6.13
CA LYS A 214 -18.94 -12.83 5.86
C LYS A 214 -18.56 -11.68 4.93
N SER A 215 -17.41 -11.04 5.15
CA SER A 215 -16.92 -9.96 4.30
C SER A 215 -16.55 -10.46 2.91
N PHE A 216 -15.97 -11.64 2.81
CA PHE A 216 -15.62 -12.30 1.57
C PHE A 216 -16.86 -12.62 0.72
N GLU A 217 -17.89 -13.21 1.33
CA GLU A 217 -19.18 -13.48 0.70
C GLU A 217 -19.84 -12.21 0.17
N ASN A 218 -19.90 -11.17 1.02
CA ASN A 218 -20.46 -9.88 0.65
C ASN A 218 -19.71 -9.23 -0.52
N TYR A 219 -18.39 -9.17 -0.42
CA TYR A 219 -17.53 -8.61 -1.47
C TYR A 219 -17.75 -9.33 -2.80
N CYS A 220 -17.75 -10.67 -2.78
CA CYS A 220 -17.96 -11.46 -3.99
C CYS A 220 -19.36 -11.27 -4.58
N ALA A 221 -20.38 -11.16 -3.74
CA ALA A 221 -21.75 -10.89 -4.19
C ALA A 221 -21.88 -9.50 -4.84
N GLU A 222 -21.30 -8.46 -4.25
CA GLU A 222 -21.30 -7.09 -4.76
C GLU A 222 -20.57 -6.96 -6.10
N HIS A 223 -19.52 -7.76 -6.31
CA HIS A 223 -18.71 -7.73 -7.53
C HIS A 223 -19.06 -8.83 -8.54
N ALA A 224 -20.18 -9.54 -8.32
CA ALA A 224 -20.63 -10.64 -9.18
C ALA A 224 -19.56 -11.74 -9.38
N ILE A 225 -18.77 -12.03 -8.34
CA ILE A 225 -17.77 -13.10 -8.32
C ILE A 225 -18.44 -14.37 -7.79
N ALA A 226 -18.51 -15.43 -8.60
CA ALA A 226 -19.08 -16.69 -8.16
C ALA A 226 -18.15 -17.41 -7.15
N LEU A 227 -18.69 -17.80 -6.01
CA LEU A 227 -18.02 -18.63 -5.01
C LEU A 227 -18.50 -20.07 -5.16
N ASP A 228 -18.21 -20.71 -6.28
CA ASP A 228 -18.62 -22.05 -6.61
C ASP A 228 -17.44 -23.06 -6.61
N GLU A 229 -17.78 -24.35 -6.70
CA GLU A 229 -16.79 -25.45 -6.76
C GLU A 229 -15.89 -25.35 -7.98
N VAL A 230 -16.37 -24.81 -9.10
CA VAL A 230 -15.57 -24.69 -10.34
C VAL A 230 -14.44 -23.72 -10.13
N ARG A 231 -14.74 -22.54 -9.60
CA ARG A 231 -13.72 -21.51 -9.30
C ARG A 231 -12.80 -21.94 -8.17
N TYR A 232 -13.34 -22.59 -7.14
CA TYR A 232 -12.54 -23.18 -6.06
C TYR A 232 -11.50 -24.14 -6.62
N GLY A 233 -11.91 -25.11 -7.45
CA GLY A 233 -10.99 -26.07 -8.08
C GLY A 233 -9.99 -25.44 -9.06
N GLN A 234 -10.33 -24.31 -9.70
CA GLN A 234 -9.38 -23.54 -10.50
C GLN A 234 -8.28 -22.93 -9.62
N MET A 235 -8.70 -22.27 -8.53
CA MET A 235 -7.78 -21.65 -7.59
C MET A 235 -6.83 -22.69 -6.94
N GLU A 236 -7.35 -23.83 -6.52
CA GLU A 236 -6.55 -24.90 -5.95
C GLU A 236 -5.40 -25.34 -6.88
N ARG A 237 -5.67 -25.44 -8.18
CA ARG A 237 -4.65 -25.86 -9.16
C ARG A 237 -3.52 -24.86 -9.35
N TYR A 238 -3.71 -23.57 -9.03
CA TYR A 238 -2.69 -22.55 -9.29
C TYR A 238 -1.46 -22.69 -8.44
N GLN A 239 -1.51 -23.42 -7.32
CA GLN A 239 -0.33 -23.70 -6.50
C GLN A 239 0.76 -24.42 -7.30
N THR A 240 0.37 -25.38 -8.15
CA THR A 240 1.29 -26.20 -8.96
C THR A 240 1.24 -25.89 -10.46
N TYR A 241 0.53 -24.79 -10.86
CA TYR A 241 0.35 -24.47 -12.26
C TYR A 241 1.61 -23.82 -12.85
N PRO A 242 2.32 -24.49 -13.80
CA PRO A 242 3.63 -24.02 -14.29
C PRO A 242 3.58 -22.64 -14.95
N TYR A 243 2.43 -22.25 -15.52
CA TYR A 243 2.24 -20.93 -16.13
C TYR A 243 2.30 -19.81 -15.08
N MET A 244 1.66 -19.99 -13.91
CA MET A 244 1.69 -19.01 -12.82
C MET A 244 3.10 -18.93 -12.21
N GLU A 245 3.76 -20.04 -12.02
CA GLU A 245 5.16 -20.07 -11.57
C GLU A 245 6.09 -19.33 -12.53
N LYS A 246 5.93 -19.53 -13.84
CA LYS A 246 6.70 -18.80 -14.87
C LYS A 246 6.44 -17.29 -14.82
N LYS A 247 5.18 -16.87 -14.67
CA LYS A 247 4.82 -15.46 -14.47
C LYS A 247 5.50 -14.87 -13.24
N TRP A 248 5.46 -15.59 -12.11
CA TRP A 248 6.11 -15.20 -10.87
C TRP A 248 7.61 -15.01 -11.04
N LYS A 249 8.30 -15.99 -11.62
CA LYS A 249 9.75 -15.91 -11.92
C LYS A 249 10.09 -14.72 -12.82
N SER A 250 9.23 -14.42 -13.81
CA SER A 250 9.40 -13.25 -14.68
C SER A 250 9.23 -11.94 -13.91
N TYR A 251 8.24 -11.88 -13.02
CA TYR A 251 8.01 -10.75 -12.12
C TYR A 251 9.23 -10.49 -11.23
N LEU A 252 9.72 -11.51 -10.52
CA LEU A 252 10.89 -11.40 -9.65
C LEU A 252 12.13 -10.88 -10.38
N LYS A 253 12.37 -11.40 -11.59
CA LYS A 253 13.50 -10.97 -12.42
C LYS A 253 13.43 -9.48 -12.78
N LYS A 254 12.23 -8.96 -13.04
CA LYS A 254 12.02 -7.54 -13.34
C LYS A 254 12.22 -6.66 -12.12
N GLN A 255 11.74 -7.09 -10.96
CA GLN A 255 11.77 -6.32 -9.73
C GLN A 255 13.13 -6.36 -9.01
N LYS A 256 14.01 -7.31 -9.36
CA LYS A 256 15.31 -7.55 -8.70
C LYS A 256 15.19 -7.73 -7.18
N ILE A 257 14.09 -8.33 -6.73
CA ILE A 257 13.79 -8.54 -5.32
C ILE A 257 13.97 -10.00 -4.94
N ASN A 258 14.34 -10.21 -3.68
CA ASN A 258 14.43 -11.54 -3.09
C ASN A 258 13.17 -11.80 -2.27
N VAL A 259 12.14 -12.33 -2.92
CA VAL A 259 10.90 -12.76 -2.27
C VAL A 259 10.73 -14.27 -2.40
N PRO A 260 9.86 -14.89 -1.59
CA PRO A 260 9.65 -16.32 -1.60
C PRO A 260 9.25 -16.89 -2.97
N SER A 261 9.45 -18.19 -3.16
CA SER A 261 9.00 -18.92 -4.36
C SER A 261 7.48 -18.80 -4.54
N TRP A 262 7.00 -19.05 -5.76
CA TRP A 262 5.57 -19.11 -6.05
C TRP A 262 4.83 -20.07 -5.13
N GLU A 263 5.39 -21.23 -4.90
CA GLU A 263 4.83 -22.25 -4.01
C GLU A 263 4.58 -21.70 -2.59
N ASN A 264 5.53 -20.93 -2.04
CA ASN A 264 5.40 -20.34 -0.71
C ASN A 264 4.39 -19.20 -0.69
N VAL A 265 4.42 -18.33 -1.69
CA VAL A 265 3.50 -17.19 -1.79
C VAL A 265 2.08 -17.67 -1.99
N TYR A 266 1.87 -18.54 -2.99
CA TYR A 266 0.55 -19.07 -3.27
C TYR A 266 0.09 -20.03 -2.17
N GLY A 267 0.98 -20.83 -1.61
CA GLY A 267 0.67 -21.74 -0.49
C GLY A 267 0.13 -21.00 0.72
N ARG A 268 0.73 -19.87 1.11
CA ARG A 268 0.20 -19.02 2.20
C ARG A 268 -1.16 -18.44 1.82
N PHE A 269 -1.29 -17.89 0.63
CA PHE A 269 -2.55 -17.34 0.13
C PHE A 269 -3.67 -18.39 0.13
N TRP A 270 -3.40 -19.58 -0.41
CA TRP A 270 -4.39 -20.66 -0.48
C TRP A 270 -4.73 -21.23 0.89
N SER A 271 -3.75 -21.40 1.78
CA SER A 271 -3.98 -21.82 3.17
C SER A 271 -4.86 -20.85 3.94
N PHE A 272 -4.83 -19.57 3.58
CA PHE A 272 -5.71 -18.55 4.14
C PHE A 272 -7.12 -18.62 3.54
N LEU A 273 -7.24 -18.67 2.21
CA LEU A 273 -8.52 -18.53 1.53
C LEU A 273 -9.36 -19.81 1.55
N MET A 274 -8.71 -20.97 1.48
CA MET A 274 -9.36 -22.25 1.32
C MET A 274 -10.34 -22.60 2.45
N PRO A 275 -10.00 -22.51 3.76
CA PRO A 275 -10.89 -22.98 4.82
C PRO A 275 -12.22 -22.19 4.90
N PRO A 276 -12.25 -20.85 4.86
CA PRO A 276 -13.51 -20.12 4.87
C PRO A 276 -14.31 -20.29 3.58
N TRP A 277 -13.66 -20.52 2.43
CA TRP A 277 -14.36 -20.81 1.18
C TRP A 277 -14.98 -22.22 1.18
N ASP A 278 -14.24 -23.22 1.66
CA ASP A 278 -14.76 -24.57 1.84
C ASP A 278 -15.98 -24.59 2.78
N ALA A 279 -15.91 -23.87 3.89
CA ALA A 279 -17.04 -23.70 4.81
C ALA A 279 -18.25 -23.08 4.10
N HIS A 280 -18.03 -22.04 3.26
CA HIS A 280 -19.08 -21.43 2.44
C HIS A 280 -19.76 -22.46 1.50
N LEU A 281 -18.99 -23.25 0.77
CA LEU A 281 -19.50 -24.27 -0.15
C LEU A 281 -20.38 -25.32 0.56
N HIS A 282 -20.12 -25.59 1.82
CA HIS A 282 -20.89 -26.52 2.64
C HIS A 282 -21.97 -25.86 3.52
N GLY A 283 -22.18 -24.54 3.38
CA GLY A 283 -23.15 -23.80 4.20
C GLY A 283 -22.78 -23.71 5.67
N LEU A 284 -21.50 -23.82 5.99
CA LEU A 284 -20.94 -23.76 7.35
C LEU A 284 -20.37 -22.38 7.67
N ILE A 285 -20.25 -22.07 8.96
CA ILE A 285 -19.56 -20.87 9.47
C ILE A 285 -18.16 -21.28 9.87
N TYR A 286 -17.14 -20.60 9.32
CA TYR A 286 -15.75 -20.81 9.70
C TYR A 286 -15.39 -19.97 10.92
N LEU A 287 -14.90 -20.60 11.98
CA LEU A 287 -14.60 -19.95 13.26
C LEU A 287 -13.11 -19.77 13.55
N GLY A 288 -12.22 -20.42 12.79
CA GLY A 288 -10.78 -20.31 12.99
C GLY A 288 -10.28 -18.86 12.79
N SER A 289 -9.23 -18.47 13.51
CA SER A 289 -8.61 -17.15 13.38
C SER A 289 -7.25 -17.25 12.70
N TRP A 290 -7.03 -16.48 11.64
CA TRP A 290 -5.73 -16.37 11.00
C TRP A 290 -4.78 -15.56 11.88
N ILE A 291 -3.65 -16.16 12.21
CA ILE A 291 -2.59 -15.53 12.99
C ILE A 291 -1.40 -15.27 12.08
N SER A 292 -1.17 -14.00 11.78
CA SER A 292 -0.15 -13.56 10.82
C SER A 292 1.26 -14.05 11.16
N ASP A 293 1.64 -13.97 12.44
CA ASP A 293 2.96 -14.42 12.93
C ASP A 293 3.19 -15.93 12.74
N LEU A 294 2.12 -16.72 12.74
CA LEU A 294 2.17 -18.16 12.53
C LEU A 294 1.94 -18.57 11.07
N GLY A 295 1.37 -17.67 10.26
CA GLY A 295 1.00 -17.94 8.87
C GLY A 295 -0.02 -19.06 8.72
N ARG A 296 -0.92 -19.24 9.71
CA ARG A 296 -1.95 -20.28 9.73
C ARG A 296 -3.14 -19.89 10.60
N TYR A 297 -4.24 -20.60 10.40
CA TYR A 297 -5.37 -20.53 11.29
C TYR A 297 -5.11 -21.26 12.62
N LEU A 298 -5.72 -20.71 13.68
CA LEU A 298 -5.92 -21.39 14.95
C LEU A 298 -7.43 -21.53 15.17
N ASP A 299 -7.84 -22.71 15.58
CA ASP A 299 -9.21 -23.06 15.95
C ASP A 299 -9.56 -22.60 17.39
#